data_64aef9f6732409a2be0d2f2f6cd6bc6c
#
_entry.id   64aef9f6732409a2be0d2f2f6cd6bc6c
#
_cell.length_a   1.000
_cell.length_b   1.000
_cell.length_c   1.000
_cell.angle_alpha   90.00
_cell.angle_beta   90.00
_cell.angle_gamma   90.00
#
_symmetry.space_group_name_H-M   'P 1'
#
loop_
_entity.id
_entity.type
_entity.pdbx_description
1 polymer ?
#
loop_
_entity_poly.entity_id
_entity_poly.type
_entity_poly.pdbx_seq_one_letter_code
_entity_poly.pdbx_strand_id
1 'polypeptide(L)'
;MRQLLANARRHEAQMVRLLGRFVRAESPSTDKAAVDRFGRLVAAEWRGHGARVRILRQRAYGDHVRAELFLGRGRPRGQILVLGHLDTVYDVGTLARTPFRIARGRAWGPGTFDMKSGLVIALFAVDALRRAGLRPSRRLVFLWTS
;
A
#
# COMPACT_ATOMS: atom_id res chain seq x y z
N MET A 1 20.78 8.31 -2.33
CA MET A 1 20.38 7.00 -2.91
C MET A 1 20.80 5.81 -2.04
N ARG A 2 22.10 5.59 -1.74
CA ARG A 2 22.60 4.44 -0.93
C ARG A 2 21.91 4.32 0.44
N GLN A 3 21.69 5.42 1.16
CA GLN A 3 21.04 5.42 2.48
C GLN A 3 19.56 4.98 2.42
N LEU A 4 18.82 5.37 1.38
CA LEU A 4 17.42 4.96 1.20
C LEU A 4 17.34 3.44 0.95
N LEU A 5 18.22 2.91 0.10
CA LEU A 5 18.29 1.47 -0.17
C LEU A 5 18.69 0.68 1.10
N ALA A 6 19.67 1.17 1.86
CA ALA A 6 20.08 0.54 3.12
C ALA A 6 18.92 0.54 4.14
N ASN A 7 18.12 1.61 4.20
CA ASN A 7 16.91 1.66 5.02
C ASN A 7 15.87 0.63 4.58
N ALA A 8 15.60 0.51 3.28
CA ALA A 8 14.66 -0.48 2.75
C ALA A 8 15.10 -1.91 3.11
N ARG A 9 16.37 -2.25 2.89
CA ARG A 9 16.92 -3.58 3.24
C ARG A 9 16.76 -3.91 4.74
N ARG A 10 17.02 -2.95 5.63
CA ARG A 10 16.83 -3.17 7.09
C ARG A 10 15.38 -3.43 7.49
N HIS A 11 14.42 -2.99 6.70
CA HIS A 11 12.99 -3.15 6.98
C HIS A 11 12.33 -4.23 6.11
N GLU A 12 13.09 -4.98 5.32
CA GLU A 12 12.58 -6.01 4.40
C GLU A 12 11.66 -7.01 5.11
N ALA A 13 12.05 -7.52 6.29
CA ALA A 13 11.22 -8.43 7.05
C ALA A 13 9.87 -7.83 7.48
N GLN A 14 9.83 -6.52 7.75
CA GLN A 14 8.57 -5.81 8.05
C GLN A 14 7.72 -5.65 6.80
N MET A 15 8.34 -5.32 5.66
CA MET A 15 7.65 -5.23 4.36
C MET A 15 7.02 -6.58 3.99
N VAL A 16 7.76 -7.68 4.15
CA VAL A 16 7.27 -9.04 3.85
C VAL A 16 6.11 -9.43 4.79
N ARG A 17 6.18 -9.11 6.07
CA ARG A 17 5.07 -9.35 7.01
C ARG A 17 3.82 -8.56 6.62
N LEU A 18 3.96 -7.28 6.28
CA LEU A 18 2.83 -6.45 5.84
C LEU A 18 2.27 -6.96 4.52
N LEU A 19 3.12 -7.33 3.56
CA LEU A 19 2.70 -7.95 2.30
C LEU A 19 1.87 -9.21 2.55
N GLY A 20 2.33 -10.09 3.45
CA GLY A 20 1.58 -11.29 3.82
C GLY A 20 0.20 -10.97 4.42
N ARG A 21 0.08 -9.92 5.23
CA ARG A 21 -1.22 -9.45 5.74
C ARG A 21 -2.13 -8.95 4.60
N PHE A 22 -1.57 -8.17 3.68
CA PHE A 22 -2.31 -7.64 2.52
C PHE A 22 -2.76 -8.75 1.58
N VAL A 23 -1.89 -9.72 1.31
CA VAL A 23 -2.24 -10.86 0.43
C VAL A 23 -3.36 -11.71 1.04
N ARG A 24 -3.33 -11.95 2.37
CA ARG A 24 -4.37 -12.70 3.08
C ARG A 24 -5.72 -11.99 3.13
N ALA A 25 -5.78 -10.70 2.92
CA ALA A 25 -7.02 -9.97 2.74
C ALA A 25 -7.42 -10.00 1.26
N GLU A 26 -8.07 -11.08 0.84
CA GLU A 26 -8.54 -11.26 -0.54
C GLU A 26 -9.45 -10.09 -0.95
N SER A 27 -9.28 -9.61 -2.18
CA SER A 27 -9.96 -8.40 -2.67
C SER A 27 -10.28 -8.51 -4.18
N PRO A 28 -11.09 -9.51 -4.59
CA PRO A 28 -11.45 -9.63 -6.02
C PRO A 28 -12.23 -8.41 -6.51
N SER A 29 -11.97 -7.97 -7.73
CA SER A 29 -12.62 -6.81 -8.36
C SER A 29 -14.14 -6.94 -8.38
N THR A 30 -14.66 -8.17 -8.39
CA THR A 30 -16.09 -8.51 -8.45
C THR A 30 -16.78 -8.51 -7.08
N ASP A 31 -16.03 -8.45 -5.96
CA ASP A 31 -16.59 -8.43 -4.60
C ASP A 31 -16.27 -7.09 -3.91
N LYS A 32 -17.20 -6.14 -4.06
CA LYS A 32 -17.08 -4.82 -3.41
C LYS A 32 -16.80 -4.93 -1.90
N ALA A 33 -17.48 -5.83 -1.20
CA ALA A 33 -17.35 -5.93 0.25
C ALA A 33 -15.94 -6.40 0.66
N ALA A 34 -15.33 -7.31 -0.12
CA ALA A 34 -13.96 -7.77 0.07
C ALA A 34 -12.95 -6.65 -0.20
N VAL A 35 -13.11 -5.91 -1.30
CA VAL A 35 -12.26 -4.75 -1.62
C VAL A 35 -12.38 -3.67 -0.55
N ASP A 36 -13.58 -3.39 -0.07
CA ASP A 36 -13.81 -2.41 1.01
C ASP A 36 -13.15 -2.85 2.33
N ARG A 37 -13.16 -4.15 2.66
CA ARG A 37 -12.44 -4.68 3.83
C ARG A 37 -10.93 -4.46 3.69
N PHE A 38 -10.37 -4.79 2.53
CA PHE A 38 -8.96 -4.57 2.24
C PHE A 38 -8.61 -3.08 2.23
N GLY A 39 -9.44 -2.25 1.62
CA GLY A 39 -9.27 -0.78 1.62
C GLY A 39 -9.22 -0.18 3.03
N ARG A 40 -10.05 -0.68 3.97
CA ARG A 40 -9.98 -0.27 5.38
C ARG A 40 -8.64 -0.66 6.03
N LEU A 41 -8.11 -1.85 5.73
CA LEU A 41 -6.80 -2.28 6.21
C LEU A 41 -5.69 -1.36 5.68
N VAL A 42 -5.67 -1.07 4.38
CA VAL A 42 -4.72 -0.13 3.76
C VAL A 42 -4.85 1.27 4.35
N ALA A 43 -6.08 1.74 4.56
CA ALA A 43 -6.34 3.05 5.17
C ALA A 43 -5.82 3.12 6.62
N ALA A 44 -5.94 2.04 7.40
CA ALA A 44 -5.40 1.97 8.76
C ALA A 44 -3.86 2.06 8.76
N GLU A 45 -3.19 1.34 7.86
CA GLU A 45 -1.73 1.42 7.72
C GLU A 45 -1.29 2.85 7.37
N TRP A 46 -1.93 3.50 6.40
CA TRP A 46 -1.60 4.90 6.05
C TRP A 46 -1.82 5.88 7.21
N ARG A 47 -2.88 5.70 8.03
CA ARG A 47 -3.08 6.50 9.24
C ARG A 47 -1.97 6.27 10.25
N GLY A 48 -1.57 5.01 10.47
CA GLY A 48 -0.43 4.66 11.32
C GLY A 48 0.88 5.30 10.86
N HIS A 49 1.03 5.51 9.56
CA HIS A 49 2.14 6.26 8.96
C HIS A 49 1.91 7.79 8.95
N GLY A 50 0.91 8.31 9.67
CA GLY A 50 0.65 9.73 9.84
C GLY A 50 0.07 10.44 8.61
N ALA A 51 -0.53 9.70 7.69
CA ALA A 51 -1.25 10.28 6.57
C ALA A 51 -2.67 10.70 6.97
N ARG A 52 -3.16 11.80 6.38
CA ARG A 52 -4.58 12.10 6.37
C ARG A 52 -5.25 11.21 5.34
N VAL A 53 -6.19 10.36 5.78
CA VAL A 53 -6.83 9.38 4.89
C VAL A 53 -8.31 9.69 4.73
N ARG A 54 -8.77 9.64 3.48
CA ARG A 54 -10.19 9.70 3.09
C ARG A 54 -10.58 8.43 2.34
N ILE A 55 -11.74 7.89 2.66
CA ILE A 55 -12.40 6.84 1.87
C ILE A 55 -13.35 7.53 0.90
N LEU A 56 -13.16 7.28 -0.38
CA LEU A 56 -13.99 7.83 -1.45
C LEU A 56 -14.99 6.76 -1.88
N ARG A 57 -16.22 6.90 -1.41
CA ARG A 57 -17.29 5.92 -1.61
C ARG A 57 -17.60 5.71 -3.09
N GLN A 58 -17.72 4.44 -3.47
CA GLN A 58 -18.16 4.01 -4.79
C GLN A 58 -19.44 3.18 -4.67
N ARG A 59 -20.30 3.18 -5.68
CA ARG A 59 -21.56 2.40 -5.67
C ARG A 59 -21.36 1.00 -6.22
N ALA A 60 -20.75 0.88 -7.39
CA ALA A 60 -20.63 -0.38 -8.13
C ALA A 60 -19.38 -1.21 -7.75
N TYR A 61 -18.27 -0.53 -7.45
CA TYR A 61 -16.98 -1.16 -7.15
C TYR A 61 -16.53 -0.86 -5.73
N GLY A 62 -15.39 -1.38 -5.31
CA GLY A 62 -14.80 -1.07 -4.01
C GLY A 62 -14.52 0.42 -3.82
N ASP A 63 -14.61 0.88 -2.58
CA ASP A 63 -14.31 2.27 -2.24
C ASP A 63 -12.82 2.59 -2.48
N HIS A 64 -12.53 3.77 -3.00
CA HIS A 64 -11.15 4.20 -3.17
C HIS A 64 -10.57 4.74 -1.85
N VAL A 65 -9.27 4.58 -1.67
CA VAL A 65 -8.53 5.11 -0.51
C VAL A 65 -7.60 6.22 -0.99
N ARG A 66 -7.79 7.43 -0.48
CA ARG A 66 -6.90 8.56 -0.71
C ARG A 66 -6.14 8.89 0.56
N ALA A 67 -4.81 8.76 0.53
CA ALA A 67 -3.93 9.10 1.62
C ALA A 67 -3.03 10.29 1.23
N GLU A 68 -2.89 11.27 2.13
CA GLU A 68 -2.11 12.47 1.89
C GLU A 68 -1.16 12.72 3.05
N LEU A 69 0.05 13.13 2.74
CA LEU A 69 1.00 13.61 3.74
C LEU A 69 1.94 14.66 3.14
N PHE A 70 2.46 15.50 4.02
CA PHE A 70 3.47 16.48 3.68
C PHE A 70 4.62 16.39 4.68
N LEU A 71 5.81 16.08 4.20
CA LEU A 71 7.01 15.91 5.02
C LEU A 71 7.87 17.19 5.07
N GLY A 72 7.51 18.19 4.26
CA GLY A 72 8.23 19.45 4.16
C GLY A 72 7.92 20.44 5.28
N ARG A 73 8.40 21.67 5.11
CA ARG A 73 8.09 22.81 5.98
C ARG A 73 7.29 23.87 5.21
N GLY A 74 6.42 24.58 5.90
CA GLY A 74 5.59 25.63 5.29
C GLY A 74 4.49 25.07 4.40
N ARG A 75 4.22 25.74 3.28
CA ARG A 75 3.18 25.33 2.33
C ARG A 75 3.77 24.45 1.22
N PRO A 76 3.10 23.35 0.82
CA PRO A 76 3.57 22.50 -0.26
C PRO A 76 3.55 23.24 -1.61
N ARG A 77 4.61 23.05 -2.40
CA ARG A 77 4.77 23.60 -3.76
C ARG A 77 4.21 22.63 -4.81
N GLY A 78 2.90 22.30 -4.70
CA GLY A 78 2.26 21.31 -5.55
C GLY A 78 2.24 19.92 -4.92
N GLN A 79 1.99 18.90 -5.73
CA GLN A 79 1.86 17.50 -5.26
C GLN A 79 2.55 16.49 -6.19
N ILE A 80 2.82 15.32 -5.65
CA ILE A 80 3.17 14.10 -6.38
C ILE A 80 2.02 13.13 -6.15
N LEU A 81 1.40 12.65 -7.23
CA LEU A 81 0.38 11.62 -7.20
C LEU A 81 1.04 10.26 -7.46
N VAL A 82 0.78 9.30 -6.56
CA VAL A 82 1.04 7.88 -6.76
C VAL A 82 -0.31 7.21 -6.90
N LEU A 83 -0.53 6.57 -8.04
CA LEU A 83 -1.77 5.90 -8.39
C LEU A 83 -1.54 4.38 -8.39
N GLY A 84 -2.50 3.63 -7.87
CA GLY A 84 -2.54 2.19 -7.89
C GLY A 84 -3.93 1.68 -7.54
N HIS A 85 -4.06 0.34 -7.37
CA HIS A 85 -5.34 -0.29 -7.09
C HIS A 85 -5.29 -1.26 -5.91
N LEU A 86 -6.48 -1.55 -5.34
CA LEU A 86 -6.69 -2.41 -4.19
C LEU A 86 -7.12 -3.82 -4.59
N ASP A 87 -7.83 -3.92 -5.69
CA ASP A 87 -8.47 -5.14 -6.13
C ASP A 87 -7.48 -6.10 -6.81
N THR A 88 -7.93 -7.33 -6.99
CA THR A 88 -7.20 -8.38 -7.69
C THR A 88 -8.17 -9.20 -8.56
N VAL A 89 -7.61 -9.88 -9.55
CA VAL A 89 -8.37 -10.78 -10.44
C VAL A 89 -8.65 -12.15 -9.82
N TYR A 90 -8.22 -12.40 -8.58
CA TYR A 90 -8.34 -13.70 -7.92
C TYR A 90 -9.58 -13.73 -7.03
N ASP A 91 -10.41 -14.76 -7.19
CA ASP A 91 -11.62 -14.96 -6.39
C ASP A 91 -11.32 -15.23 -4.91
N VAL A 92 -12.30 -14.95 -4.05
CA VAL A 92 -12.27 -15.34 -2.63
C VAL A 92 -12.11 -16.87 -2.52
N GLY A 93 -11.22 -17.30 -1.64
CA GLY A 93 -10.86 -18.71 -1.46
C GLY A 93 -9.65 -19.16 -2.29
N THR A 94 -9.11 -18.30 -3.16
CA THR A 94 -7.88 -18.63 -3.91
C THR A 94 -6.70 -18.90 -2.97
N LEU A 95 -6.63 -18.24 -1.83
CA LEU A 95 -5.60 -18.48 -0.81
C LEU A 95 -5.57 -19.90 -0.26
N ALA A 96 -6.70 -20.62 -0.25
CA ALA A 96 -6.72 -22.01 0.18
C ALA A 96 -5.94 -22.92 -0.78
N ARG A 97 -5.91 -22.58 -2.08
CA ARG A 97 -5.19 -23.33 -3.12
C ARG A 97 -3.78 -22.78 -3.37
N THR A 98 -3.62 -21.47 -3.21
CA THR A 98 -2.37 -20.76 -3.50
C THR A 98 -2.01 -19.85 -2.30
N PRO A 99 -1.55 -20.43 -1.17
CA PRO A 99 -1.28 -19.68 0.03
C PRO A 99 -0.10 -18.71 -0.14
N PHE A 100 -0.12 -17.61 0.62
CA PHE A 100 1.03 -16.73 0.71
C PHE A 100 2.21 -17.49 1.33
N ARG A 101 3.34 -17.53 0.64
CA ARG A 101 4.57 -18.16 1.10
C ARG A 101 5.82 -17.43 0.62
N ILE A 102 6.88 -17.57 1.36
CA ILE A 102 8.21 -17.12 0.95
C ILE A 102 9.03 -18.36 0.60
N ALA A 103 9.56 -18.40 -0.61
CA ALA A 103 10.38 -19.50 -1.07
C ALA A 103 11.44 -18.99 -2.06
N ARG A 104 12.68 -19.45 -1.91
CA ARG A 104 13.81 -19.12 -2.79
C ARG A 104 13.99 -17.61 -2.96
N GLY A 105 13.87 -16.81 -1.89
CA GLY A 105 14.00 -15.35 -1.91
C GLY A 105 12.86 -14.59 -2.62
N ARG A 106 11.71 -15.25 -2.87
CA ARG A 106 10.55 -14.66 -3.54
C ARG A 106 9.29 -14.82 -2.69
N ALA A 107 8.40 -13.82 -2.77
CA ALA A 107 7.05 -13.89 -2.21
C ALA A 107 6.08 -14.44 -3.27
N TRP A 108 5.26 -15.41 -2.86
CA TRP A 108 4.26 -16.06 -3.69
C TRP A 108 2.88 -15.86 -3.07
N GLY A 109 1.86 -15.70 -3.90
CA GLY A 109 0.46 -15.59 -3.47
C GLY A 109 -0.36 -14.70 -4.40
N PRO A 110 -1.72 -14.76 -4.32
CA PRO A 110 -2.61 -13.97 -5.16
C PRO A 110 -2.39 -12.47 -4.97
N GLY A 111 -2.28 -11.72 -6.06
CA GLY A 111 -2.09 -10.27 -6.03
C GLY A 111 -0.77 -9.78 -5.41
N THR A 112 0.18 -10.70 -5.11
CA THR A 112 1.48 -10.32 -4.53
C THR A 112 2.22 -9.33 -5.43
N PHE A 113 2.30 -9.58 -6.74
CA PHE A 113 2.98 -8.72 -7.69
C PHE A 113 2.07 -7.57 -8.16
N ASP A 114 0.84 -7.86 -8.51
CA ASP A 114 -0.14 -6.90 -9.00
C ASP A 114 -1.35 -6.79 -8.03
N MET A 115 -1.38 -5.72 -7.18
CA MET A 115 -0.20 -4.90 -6.97
C MET A 115 0.06 -4.67 -5.47
N LYS A 116 -0.28 -5.65 -4.59
CA LYS A 116 -0.18 -5.50 -3.12
C LYS A 116 1.25 -5.19 -2.64
N SER A 117 2.29 -5.69 -3.35
CA SER A 117 3.68 -5.28 -3.08
C SER A 117 3.90 -3.79 -3.35
N GLY A 118 3.29 -3.23 -4.39
CA GLY A 118 3.36 -1.80 -4.70
C GLY A 118 2.81 -0.92 -3.57
N LEU A 119 1.71 -1.34 -2.94
CA LEU A 119 1.13 -0.65 -1.78
C LEU A 119 2.11 -0.65 -0.59
N VAL A 120 2.76 -1.78 -0.33
CA VAL A 120 3.77 -1.90 0.74
C VAL A 120 4.99 -1.05 0.43
N ILE A 121 5.51 -1.10 -0.80
CA ILE A 121 6.67 -0.31 -1.24
C ILE A 121 6.38 1.19 -1.04
N ALA A 122 5.19 1.66 -1.39
CA ALA A 122 4.81 3.07 -1.23
C ALA A 122 4.86 3.52 0.25
N LEU A 123 4.34 2.71 1.18
CA LEU A 123 4.40 2.98 2.62
C LEU A 123 5.86 3.09 3.12
N PHE A 124 6.67 2.10 2.80
CA PHE A 124 8.06 2.06 3.25
C PHE A 124 8.96 3.08 2.54
N ALA A 125 8.60 3.53 1.34
CA ALA A 125 9.26 4.66 0.69
C ALA A 125 9.07 5.96 1.48
N VAL A 126 7.87 6.22 2.00
CA VAL A 126 7.60 7.35 2.89
C VAL A 126 8.41 7.26 4.19
N ASP A 127 8.45 6.08 4.79
CA ASP A 127 9.27 5.86 6.00
C ASP A 127 10.76 6.07 5.73
N ALA A 128 11.26 5.60 4.60
CA ALA A 128 12.65 5.80 4.21
C ALA A 128 12.98 7.30 4.05
N LEU A 129 12.08 8.10 3.45
CA LEU A 129 12.24 9.55 3.36
C LEU A 129 12.32 10.19 4.75
N ARG A 130 11.41 9.83 5.67
CA ARG A 130 11.39 10.34 7.04
C ARG A 130 12.67 10.02 7.80
N ARG A 131 13.09 8.75 7.77
CA ARG A 131 14.31 8.27 8.44
C ARG A 131 15.59 8.90 7.88
N ALA A 132 15.59 9.22 6.60
CA ALA A 132 16.68 9.94 5.96
C ALA A 132 16.65 11.46 6.22
N GLY A 133 15.65 11.98 6.96
CA GLY A 133 15.47 13.40 7.19
C GLY A 133 15.11 14.20 5.94
N LEU A 134 14.73 13.53 4.85
CA LEU A 134 14.37 14.17 3.59
C LEU A 134 12.99 14.84 3.71
N ARG A 135 12.92 16.07 3.25
CA ARG A 135 11.73 16.94 3.36
C ARG A 135 11.31 17.44 1.98
N PRO A 136 10.61 16.62 1.19
CA PRO A 136 10.11 17.04 -0.13
C PRO A 136 9.25 18.30 -0.02
N SER A 137 9.43 19.24 -0.96
CA SER A 137 8.63 20.48 -1.02
C SER A 137 7.22 20.25 -1.54
N ARG A 138 6.92 19.06 -2.04
CA ARG A 138 5.62 18.68 -2.60
C ARG A 138 4.84 17.79 -1.63
N ARG A 139 3.52 17.93 -1.62
CA ARG A 139 2.62 17.00 -0.94
C ARG A 139 2.69 15.64 -1.63
N LEU A 140 2.69 14.56 -0.87
CA LEU A 140 2.55 13.21 -1.38
C LEU A 140 1.07 12.81 -1.29
N VAL A 141 0.51 12.40 -2.41
CA VAL A 141 -0.89 11.94 -2.52
C VAL A 141 -0.85 10.53 -3.09
N PHE A 142 -1.44 9.60 -2.38
CA PHE A 142 -1.60 8.22 -2.80
C PHE A 142 -3.08 7.98 -3.04
N LEU A 143 -3.43 7.53 -4.24
CA LEU A 143 -4.80 7.19 -4.61
C LEU A 143 -4.83 5.71 -5.01
N TRP A 144 -5.51 4.93 -4.19
CA TRP A 144 -5.71 3.50 -4.38
C TRP A 144 -7.15 3.29 -4.83
N THR A 145 -7.32 2.95 -6.09
CA THR A 145 -8.63 2.70 -6.71
C THR A 145 -9.03 1.23 -6.57
N SER A 146 -10.19 0.91 -7.04
CA SER A 146 -10.63 -0.46 -7.24
C SER A 146 -11.23 -0.60 -8.61
#